data_7d89a141f6cdfa83914bbb45f325b212
#
_entry.id   7d89a141f6cdfa83914bbb45f325b212
#
_cell.length_a   1.000
_cell.length_b   1.000
_cell.length_c   1.000
_cell.angle_alpha   90.00
_cell.angle_beta   90.00
_cell.angle_gamma   90.00
#
_symmetry.space_group_name_H-M   'P 1'
#
loop_
_entity.id
_entity.type
_entity.pdbx_description
1 polymer ?
#
loop_
_entity_poly.entity_id
_entity_poly.type
_entity_poly.pdbx_seq_one_letter_code
_entity_poly.pdbx_strand_id
1 'polypeptide(L)'
;MPNGTPTIPENITVHLGRPEQNARNVTLPFLDYVANVASSEIYPTWPENAIRANMYAQISFALNRIYTEYYRARGYDFDITSSTSIDQSFVEGRDIFDNIRELAGELFDNYIRRQGSIEPLFAVYCDGRRVTCDGLSQWGTVELAEQGMTPYEILTYYYGDNIDIVQDAPIANTEDSAPVVPLTIGSVNDQVRVAQIRLNRISKNYPSIPKIAQTDGIFLQDTEAAVRRFQEIFGLTADGIIGKSTWYYIRRIYNGVKRLNEIDSEGVTIEEVTQQYPGVLREGDSGTGVANLQYYLNYLSGFYDSIPPVNIDGSFGPSTRAAVIDLQNTFGLVADGIVGPLTWKALYDAYLGIVSTVPIEYSEGNVIPFQGVILRLGSDSDTVRVLQEYLNYVARSFPSIPTVSVTGYFGPRTRESVIAFQEVAGLPVNGQVSAITWNALTSLYSDLYNGQILGEGQYPGFETGV
;
A
#
# COMPACT_ATOMS: atom_id res chain seq x y z
N MET A 1 1.94 4.19 -4.50
CA MET A 1 2.94 4.32 -3.41
C MET A 1 2.34 3.93 -2.08
N PRO A 2 2.33 2.72 -1.72
CA PRO A 2 1.57 2.37 -0.52
C PRO A 2 2.20 2.89 0.77
N ASN A 3 3.52 2.99 0.89
CA ASN A 3 4.18 3.31 2.16
C ASN A 3 5.65 3.74 1.97
N GLY A 4 5.98 4.37 0.84
CA GLY A 4 7.34 4.75 0.49
C GLY A 4 7.56 6.25 0.50
N THR A 5 8.74 6.67 0.07
CA THR A 5 9.03 8.05 -0.28
C THR A 5 8.09 8.49 -1.39
N PRO A 6 7.60 9.74 -1.36
CA PRO A 6 6.74 10.27 -2.42
C PRO A 6 7.38 10.12 -3.80
N THR A 7 6.59 9.73 -4.78
CA THR A 7 6.92 9.74 -6.20
C THR A 7 5.95 10.66 -6.93
N ILE A 8 6.35 11.16 -8.06
CA ILE A 8 5.46 11.90 -8.94
C ILE A 8 4.57 10.89 -9.68
N PRO A 9 3.25 11.04 -9.69
CA PRO A 9 2.39 10.16 -10.46
C PRO A 9 2.58 10.40 -11.96
N GLU A 10 2.57 9.34 -12.77
CA GLU A 10 2.52 9.51 -14.23
C GLU A 10 1.25 10.25 -14.64
N ASN A 11 0.13 9.87 -14.04
CA ASN A 11 -1.19 10.45 -14.31
C ASN A 11 -1.89 10.86 -13.01
N ILE A 12 -2.79 11.83 -13.12
CA ILE A 12 -3.67 12.26 -12.04
C ILE A 12 -5.13 12.20 -12.51
N THR A 13 -6.02 11.78 -11.62
CA THR A 13 -7.46 11.73 -11.89
C THR A 13 -8.15 12.92 -11.22
N VAL A 14 -8.74 13.80 -12.02
CA VAL A 14 -9.43 15.02 -11.59
C VAL A 14 -10.93 14.84 -11.67
N HIS A 15 -11.65 15.07 -10.57
CA HIS A 15 -13.09 15.15 -10.54
C HIS A 15 -13.57 16.56 -10.95
N LEU A 16 -14.42 16.68 -11.99
CA LEU A 16 -14.83 17.97 -12.56
C LEU A 16 -15.98 18.60 -11.76
N GLY A 17 -15.78 18.82 -10.46
CA GLY A 17 -16.79 19.41 -9.60
C GLY A 17 -16.39 19.33 -8.13
N ARG A 18 -17.37 19.50 -7.24
CA ARG A 18 -17.19 19.22 -5.81
C ARG A 18 -17.28 17.72 -5.57
N PRO A 19 -16.65 17.18 -4.51
CA PRO A 19 -16.60 15.73 -4.28
C PRO A 19 -17.95 15.02 -4.30
N GLU A 20 -18.99 15.69 -3.80
CA GLU A 20 -20.34 15.12 -3.67
C GLU A 20 -21.18 15.29 -4.97
N GLN A 21 -20.70 16.05 -5.93
CA GLN A 21 -21.42 16.28 -7.18
C GLN A 21 -21.28 15.07 -8.10
N ASN A 22 -22.35 14.75 -8.80
CA ASN A 22 -22.30 13.76 -9.88
C ASN A 22 -21.66 14.39 -11.12
N ALA A 23 -20.33 14.39 -11.15
CA ALA A 23 -19.53 14.90 -12.24
C ALA A 23 -18.56 13.79 -12.73
N ARG A 24 -18.05 13.94 -13.93
CA ARG A 24 -17.11 12.95 -14.48
C ARG A 24 -15.71 13.16 -13.97
N ASN A 25 -14.93 12.08 -13.95
CA ASN A 25 -13.51 12.10 -13.71
C ASN A 25 -12.75 12.17 -15.05
N VAL A 26 -11.63 12.90 -15.06
CA VAL A 26 -10.70 13.00 -16.18
C VAL A 26 -9.32 12.60 -15.71
N THR A 27 -8.71 11.65 -16.38
CA THR A 27 -7.32 11.24 -16.10
C THR A 27 -6.40 11.79 -17.19
N LEU A 28 -5.31 12.44 -16.77
CA LEU A 28 -4.34 13.06 -17.68
C LEU A 28 -2.93 13.00 -17.06
N PRO A 29 -1.86 13.19 -17.88
CA PRO A 29 -0.50 13.29 -17.38
C PRO A 29 -0.35 14.36 -16.30
N PHE A 30 0.40 14.06 -15.23
CA PHE A 30 0.58 15.00 -14.12
C PHE A 30 1.21 16.32 -14.55
N LEU A 31 2.15 16.31 -15.49
CA LEU A 31 2.73 17.50 -16.08
C LEU A 31 1.66 18.40 -16.74
N ASP A 32 0.74 17.80 -17.52
CA ASP A 32 -0.33 18.55 -18.18
C ASP A 32 -1.32 19.14 -17.17
N TYR A 33 -1.57 18.43 -16.06
CA TYR A 33 -2.35 18.93 -14.95
C TYR A 33 -1.71 20.18 -14.33
N VAL A 34 -0.41 20.11 -14.00
CA VAL A 34 0.34 21.24 -13.42
C VAL A 34 0.29 22.46 -14.34
N ALA A 35 0.57 22.28 -15.64
CA ALA A 35 0.52 23.35 -16.63
C ALA A 35 -0.90 23.97 -16.74
N ASN A 36 -1.94 23.15 -16.67
CA ASN A 36 -3.34 23.59 -16.72
C ASN A 36 -3.70 24.46 -15.50
N VAL A 37 -3.41 23.97 -14.31
CA VAL A 37 -3.68 24.69 -13.05
C VAL A 37 -2.92 26.02 -13.03
N ALA A 38 -1.64 26.02 -13.33
CA ALA A 38 -0.83 27.23 -13.37
C ALA A 38 -1.40 28.23 -14.39
N SER A 39 -1.74 27.80 -15.61
CA SER A 39 -2.37 28.67 -16.61
C SER A 39 -3.78 29.17 -16.21
N SER A 40 -4.42 28.50 -15.27
CA SER A 40 -5.75 28.87 -14.79
C SER A 40 -5.74 29.83 -13.61
N GLU A 41 -4.67 29.84 -12.83
CA GLU A 41 -4.62 30.57 -11.54
C GLU A 41 -3.65 31.75 -11.52
N ILE A 42 -2.57 31.73 -12.35
CA ILE A 42 -1.57 32.78 -12.36
C ILE A 42 -1.36 33.35 -13.77
N TYR A 43 -0.75 34.53 -13.85
CA TYR A 43 -0.56 35.20 -15.13
C TYR A 43 0.83 34.90 -15.71
N PRO A 44 0.92 34.59 -17.03
CA PRO A 44 2.19 34.29 -17.69
C PRO A 44 3.14 35.50 -17.78
N THR A 45 2.62 36.70 -17.51
CA THR A 45 3.36 37.95 -17.52
C THR A 45 3.97 38.33 -16.17
N TRP A 46 3.76 37.54 -15.13
CA TRP A 46 4.36 37.79 -13.82
C TRP A 46 5.89 37.55 -13.85
N PRO A 47 6.64 38.12 -12.89
CA PRO A 47 8.05 37.79 -12.72
C PRO A 47 8.22 36.26 -12.59
N GLU A 48 9.23 35.71 -13.26
CA GLU A 48 9.45 34.26 -13.29
C GLU A 48 9.60 33.66 -11.89
N ASN A 49 10.29 34.36 -10.95
CA ASN A 49 10.41 33.90 -9.57
C ASN A 49 9.06 33.76 -8.87
N ALA A 50 8.11 34.65 -9.17
CA ALA A 50 6.74 34.54 -8.65
C ALA A 50 6.02 33.35 -9.27
N ILE A 51 6.12 33.13 -10.57
CA ILE A 51 5.53 31.98 -11.26
C ILE A 51 6.07 30.67 -10.67
N ARG A 52 7.40 30.53 -10.56
CA ARG A 52 8.06 29.34 -9.99
C ARG A 52 7.61 29.08 -8.55
N ALA A 53 7.56 30.08 -7.68
CA ALA A 53 7.11 29.91 -6.30
C ALA A 53 5.64 29.43 -6.21
N ASN A 54 4.75 29.99 -7.05
CA ASN A 54 3.38 29.51 -7.14
C ASN A 54 3.30 28.07 -7.64
N MET A 55 4.06 27.70 -8.66
CA MET A 55 4.05 26.33 -9.21
C MET A 55 4.57 25.31 -8.20
N TYR A 56 5.62 25.61 -7.44
CA TYR A 56 6.04 24.75 -6.32
C TYR A 56 4.92 24.51 -5.31
N ALA A 57 4.17 25.55 -4.96
CA ALA A 57 3.03 25.41 -4.04
C ALA A 57 1.91 24.56 -4.65
N GLN A 58 1.55 24.81 -5.92
CA GLN A 58 0.52 24.06 -6.64
C GLN A 58 0.87 22.56 -6.77
N ILE A 59 2.12 22.24 -7.14
CA ILE A 59 2.63 20.88 -7.24
C ILE A 59 2.56 20.19 -5.87
N SER A 60 3.08 20.82 -4.83
CA SER A 60 3.14 20.26 -3.48
C SER A 60 1.74 20.00 -2.92
N PHE A 61 0.79 20.90 -3.15
CA PHE A 61 -0.60 20.73 -2.75
C PHE A 61 -1.23 19.50 -3.41
N ALA A 62 -1.10 19.36 -4.73
CA ALA A 62 -1.63 18.22 -5.47
C ALA A 62 -0.99 16.92 -5.02
N LEU A 63 0.33 16.89 -4.86
CA LEU A 63 1.07 15.70 -4.40
C LEU A 63 0.70 15.33 -2.96
N ASN A 64 0.40 16.29 -2.07
CA ASN A 64 -0.08 15.99 -0.73
C ASN A 64 -1.43 15.26 -0.78
N ARG A 65 -2.38 15.70 -1.64
CA ARG A 65 -3.67 15.03 -1.83
C ARG A 65 -3.49 13.58 -2.26
N ILE A 66 -2.58 13.34 -3.21
CA ILE A 66 -2.27 12.01 -3.73
C ILE A 66 -1.56 11.18 -2.66
N TYR A 67 -0.50 11.69 -2.07
CA TYR A 67 0.30 10.98 -1.07
C TYR A 67 -0.51 10.59 0.17
N THR A 68 -1.37 11.48 0.65
CA THR A 68 -2.26 11.19 1.78
C THR A 68 -3.46 10.33 1.39
N GLU A 69 -3.66 10.05 0.10
CA GLU A 69 -4.87 9.40 -0.45
C GLU A 69 -6.15 10.07 0.07
N TYR A 70 -6.15 11.40 0.07
CA TYR A 70 -7.18 12.20 0.73
C TYR A 70 -8.59 11.82 0.31
N TYR A 71 -8.83 11.67 -0.99
CA TYR A 71 -10.13 11.30 -1.54
C TYR A 71 -10.38 9.79 -1.50
N ARG A 72 -9.38 8.97 -1.83
CA ARG A 72 -9.47 7.50 -1.81
C ARG A 72 -9.79 6.98 -0.40
N ALA A 73 -9.19 7.58 0.64
CA ALA A 73 -9.49 7.26 2.05
C ALA A 73 -10.92 7.68 2.48
N ARG A 74 -11.66 8.37 1.64
CA ARG A 74 -13.07 8.78 1.81
C ARG A 74 -14.04 8.02 0.89
N GLY A 75 -13.51 7.05 0.12
CA GLY A 75 -14.30 6.20 -0.78
C GLY A 75 -14.53 6.79 -2.17
N TYR A 76 -13.79 7.82 -2.55
CA TYR A 76 -13.83 8.36 -3.91
C TYR A 76 -12.76 7.70 -4.80
N ASP A 77 -12.98 7.70 -6.11
CA ASP A 77 -12.14 7.08 -7.14
C ASP A 77 -11.29 8.10 -7.92
N PHE A 78 -11.04 9.28 -7.35
CA PHE A 78 -10.24 10.36 -7.92
C PHE A 78 -9.19 10.87 -6.92
N ASP A 79 -8.23 11.63 -7.42
CA ASP A 79 -7.11 12.13 -6.64
C ASP A 79 -7.30 13.58 -6.15
N ILE A 80 -8.00 14.40 -6.96
CA ILE A 80 -8.21 15.82 -6.71
C ILE A 80 -9.48 16.31 -7.41
N THR A 81 -10.00 17.47 -6.98
CA THR A 81 -11.15 18.11 -7.63
C THR A 81 -10.74 19.33 -8.44
N SER A 82 -11.58 19.74 -9.40
CA SER A 82 -11.45 21.02 -10.11
C SER A 82 -12.05 22.20 -9.37
N SER A 83 -12.53 22.00 -8.14
CA SER A 83 -13.20 23.03 -7.35
C SER A 83 -12.20 23.93 -6.61
N THR A 84 -12.09 25.18 -7.03
CA THR A 84 -11.18 26.19 -6.43
C THR A 84 -11.51 26.51 -4.95
N SER A 85 -12.70 26.14 -4.46
CA SER A 85 -13.06 26.31 -3.06
C SER A 85 -12.58 25.16 -2.16
N ILE A 86 -12.06 24.07 -2.77
CA ILE A 86 -11.62 22.85 -2.07
C ILE A 86 -10.18 22.52 -2.44
N ASP A 87 -9.87 22.52 -3.73
CA ASP A 87 -8.56 22.19 -4.28
C ASP A 87 -8.08 23.27 -5.27
N GLN A 88 -7.88 22.94 -6.54
CA GLN A 88 -7.20 23.77 -7.52
C GLN A 88 -8.09 24.05 -8.76
N SER A 89 -7.80 25.14 -9.46
CA SER A 89 -8.52 25.51 -10.68
C SER A 89 -8.05 24.70 -11.88
N PHE A 90 -8.59 23.51 -12.06
CA PHE A 90 -8.42 22.76 -13.29
C PHE A 90 -9.55 23.07 -14.25
N VAL A 91 -9.23 23.47 -15.50
CA VAL A 91 -10.22 23.79 -16.55
C VAL A 91 -9.94 22.91 -17.76
N GLU A 92 -10.81 21.92 -18.00
CA GLU A 92 -10.66 21.02 -19.14
C GLU A 92 -10.68 21.78 -20.47
N GLY A 93 -9.74 21.44 -21.37
CA GLY A 93 -9.61 22.09 -22.68
C GLY A 93 -9.05 23.51 -22.67
N ARG A 94 -8.49 23.96 -21.54
CA ARG A 94 -7.83 25.25 -21.45
C ARG A 94 -6.57 25.31 -22.30
N ASP A 95 -6.39 26.41 -23.01
CA ASP A 95 -5.12 26.75 -23.67
C ASP A 95 -4.03 27.02 -22.63
N ILE A 96 -2.89 26.37 -22.78
CA ILE A 96 -1.75 26.49 -21.90
C ILE A 96 -0.79 27.53 -22.46
N PHE A 97 -0.36 28.49 -21.64
CA PHE A 97 0.65 29.47 -22.04
C PHE A 97 2.04 28.80 -22.23
N ASP A 98 2.75 29.17 -23.29
CA ASP A 98 4.01 28.51 -23.66
C ASP A 98 5.07 28.56 -22.54
N ASN A 99 5.29 29.73 -21.93
CA ASN A 99 6.25 29.85 -20.81
C ASN A 99 5.80 29.07 -19.57
N ILE A 100 4.51 28.94 -19.30
CA ILE A 100 3.99 28.09 -18.21
C ILE A 100 4.24 26.62 -18.51
N ARG A 101 4.06 26.18 -19.76
CA ARG A 101 4.35 24.80 -20.18
C ARG A 101 5.85 24.47 -20.02
N GLU A 102 6.71 25.39 -20.41
CA GLU A 102 8.17 25.25 -20.25
C GLU A 102 8.54 25.09 -18.77
N LEU A 103 8.07 26.01 -17.92
CA LEU A 103 8.31 25.96 -16.48
C LEU A 103 7.68 24.72 -15.81
N ALA A 104 6.51 24.26 -16.29
CA ALA A 104 5.92 23.03 -15.80
C ALA A 104 6.82 21.80 -16.11
N GLY A 105 7.42 21.77 -17.30
CA GLY A 105 8.39 20.72 -17.68
C GLY A 105 9.63 20.70 -16.79
N GLU A 106 10.07 21.86 -16.29
CA GLU A 106 11.22 21.96 -15.39
C GLU A 106 10.90 21.62 -13.93
N LEU A 107 9.64 21.82 -13.49
CA LEU A 107 9.29 21.83 -12.07
C LEU A 107 8.39 20.70 -11.61
N PHE A 108 7.70 19.99 -12.52
CA PHE A 108 6.61 19.05 -12.16
C PHE A 108 7.06 17.89 -11.24
N ASP A 109 8.34 17.58 -11.23
CA ASP A 109 8.96 16.54 -10.39
C ASP A 109 9.65 17.11 -9.14
N ASN A 110 9.39 18.37 -8.80
CA ASN A 110 9.92 19.02 -7.63
C ASN A 110 8.79 19.42 -6.67
N TYR A 111 8.98 19.21 -5.36
CA TYR A 111 7.97 19.56 -4.37
C TYR A 111 8.57 20.08 -3.06
N ILE A 112 7.77 20.83 -2.30
CA ILE A 112 8.12 21.34 -0.98
C ILE A 112 7.80 20.27 0.06
N ARG A 113 8.67 20.11 1.06
CA ARG A 113 8.41 19.31 2.27
C ARG A 113 8.87 20.07 3.53
N ARG A 114 8.42 19.64 4.70
CA ARG A 114 9.04 20.06 5.97
C ARG A 114 10.37 19.33 6.17
N GLN A 115 11.35 20.03 6.75
CA GLN A 115 12.63 19.40 7.11
C GLN A 115 12.39 18.24 8.09
N GLY A 116 13.00 17.09 7.82
CA GLY A 116 12.78 15.86 8.59
C GLY A 116 11.52 15.07 8.24
N SER A 117 10.61 15.63 7.43
CA SER A 117 9.43 14.95 6.90
C SER A 117 9.63 14.54 5.46
N ILE A 118 8.89 13.54 5.02
CA ILE A 118 8.97 13.05 3.63
C ILE A 118 7.75 13.41 2.80
N GLU A 119 6.59 13.62 3.43
CA GLU A 119 5.37 13.94 2.70
C GLU A 119 5.48 15.31 2.01
N PRO A 120 4.88 15.47 0.82
CA PRO A 120 4.70 16.77 0.21
C PRO A 120 3.93 17.69 1.15
N LEU A 121 4.40 18.91 1.33
CA LEU A 121 3.73 19.91 2.16
C LEU A 121 2.32 20.17 1.61
N PHE A 122 1.34 20.21 2.50
CA PHE A 122 0.04 20.78 2.15
C PHE A 122 0.18 22.31 2.01
N ALA A 123 0.75 22.69 0.87
CA ALA A 123 1.12 24.08 0.59
C ALA A 123 -0.12 24.92 0.25
N VAL A 124 -0.87 25.32 1.27
CA VAL A 124 -2.05 26.18 1.11
C VAL A 124 -1.66 27.49 0.44
N TYR A 125 -2.47 27.93 -0.52
CA TYR A 125 -2.30 29.21 -1.19
C TYR A 125 -3.67 29.81 -1.57
N CYS A 126 -3.69 31.09 -1.82
CA CYS A 126 -4.87 31.85 -2.27
C CYS A 126 -4.45 33.06 -3.09
N ASP A 127 -5.40 33.74 -3.74
CA ASP A 127 -5.07 34.89 -4.58
C ASP A 127 -4.44 36.07 -3.78
N GLY A 128 -4.74 36.17 -2.49
CA GLY A 128 -4.17 37.20 -1.59
C GLY A 128 -4.78 38.59 -1.75
N ARG A 129 -5.73 38.78 -2.66
CA ARG A 129 -6.44 40.03 -2.88
C ARG A 129 -7.91 39.95 -2.59
N ARG A 130 -8.58 38.90 -3.08
CA ARG A 130 -10.02 38.66 -2.87
C ARG A 130 -10.24 37.75 -1.68
N VAL A 131 -9.35 36.79 -1.50
CA VAL A 131 -9.36 35.81 -0.41
C VAL A 131 -7.98 35.83 0.24
N THR A 132 -7.94 35.79 1.57
CA THR A 132 -6.73 35.63 2.38
C THR A 132 -6.73 34.27 3.05
N CYS A 133 -5.53 33.70 3.23
CA CYS A 133 -5.31 32.39 3.86
C CYS A 133 -4.00 32.43 4.67
N ASP A 134 -3.80 31.43 5.51
CA ASP A 134 -2.54 31.25 6.28
C ASP A 134 -1.42 30.62 5.44
N GLY A 135 -1.46 30.77 4.11
CA GLY A 135 -0.52 30.21 3.15
C GLY A 135 0.03 31.26 2.21
N LEU A 136 0.48 30.81 1.04
CA LEU A 136 1.10 31.67 0.04
C LEU A 136 0.03 32.59 -0.62
N SER A 137 0.31 33.88 -0.64
CA SER A 137 -0.47 34.86 -1.43
C SER A 137 0.08 34.91 -2.85
N GLN A 138 -0.71 34.50 -3.85
CA GLN A 138 -0.29 34.50 -5.26
C GLN A 138 0.15 35.90 -5.72
N TRP A 139 -0.63 36.95 -5.44
CA TRP A 139 -0.23 38.32 -5.76
C TRP A 139 0.92 38.83 -4.89
N GLY A 140 1.02 38.39 -3.63
CA GLY A 140 2.13 38.74 -2.76
C GLY A 140 3.49 38.18 -3.28
N THR A 141 3.47 37.05 -3.98
CA THR A 141 4.71 36.53 -4.61
C THR A 141 5.25 37.49 -5.68
N VAL A 142 4.37 38.20 -6.39
CA VAL A 142 4.78 39.21 -7.39
C VAL A 142 5.54 40.32 -6.72
N GLU A 143 5.00 40.87 -5.62
CA GLU A 143 5.64 41.97 -4.87
C GLU A 143 7.00 41.58 -4.31
N LEU A 144 7.13 40.31 -3.81
CA LEU A 144 8.40 39.80 -3.29
C LEU A 144 9.42 39.55 -4.43
N ALA A 145 8.95 39.01 -5.56
CA ALA A 145 9.82 38.80 -6.73
C ALA A 145 10.32 40.12 -7.35
N GLU A 146 9.47 41.17 -7.36
CA GLU A 146 9.88 42.53 -7.78
C GLU A 146 10.93 43.15 -6.85
N GLN A 147 10.96 42.71 -5.58
CA GLN A 147 12.01 43.07 -4.61
C GLN A 147 13.30 42.26 -4.80
N GLY A 148 13.33 41.33 -5.76
CA GLY A 148 14.48 40.51 -6.10
C GLY A 148 14.60 39.18 -5.33
N MET A 149 13.55 38.76 -4.58
CA MET A 149 13.56 37.49 -3.87
C MET A 149 13.53 36.31 -4.86
N THR A 150 14.32 35.31 -4.56
CA THR A 150 14.32 34.01 -5.26
C THR A 150 13.05 33.21 -4.94
N PRO A 151 12.68 32.19 -5.75
CA PRO A 151 11.54 31.35 -5.45
C PRO A 151 11.62 30.71 -4.05
N TYR A 152 12.81 30.27 -3.61
CA TYR A 152 13.00 29.68 -2.28
C TYR A 152 12.78 30.70 -1.16
N GLU A 153 13.30 31.92 -1.28
CA GLU A 153 13.06 32.98 -0.30
C GLU A 153 11.59 33.37 -0.23
N ILE A 154 10.87 33.39 -1.35
CA ILE A 154 9.43 33.59 -1.39
C ILE A 154 8.68 32.48 -0.65
N LEU A 155 9.07 31.21 -0.90
CA LEU A 155 8.47 30.07 -0.24
C LEU A 155 8.71 30.06 1.27
N THR A 156 9.94 30.37 1.71
CA THR A 156 10.26 30.47 3.15
C THR A 156 9.55 31.62 3.82
N TYR A 157 9.32 32.72 3.12
CA TYR A 157 8.51 33.83 3.65
C TYR A 157 7.09 33.41 4.05
N TYR A 158 6.46 32.53 3.26
CA TYR A 158 5.08 32.09 3.53
C TYR A 158 4.99 30.82 4.37
N TYR A 159 5.91 29.89 4.19
CA TYR A 159 5.85 28.57 4.84
C TYR A 159 6.84 28.38 5.99
N GLY A 160 7.72 29.37 6.24
CA GLY A 160 8.75 29.34 7.27
C GLY A 160 10.05 28.70 6.80
N ASP A 161 11.12 28.88 7.58
CA ASP A 161 12.49 28.50 7.23
C ASP A 161 12.75 26.97 7.30
N ASN A 162 11.81 26.21 7.83
CA ASN A 162 11.95 24.77 8.03
C ASN A 162 11.38 23.95 6.86
N ILE A 163 11.59 24.42 5.63
CA ILE A 163 11.22 23.73 4.40
C ILE A 163 12.42 23.34 3.58
N ASP A 164 12.28 22.25 2.80
CA ASP A 164 13.18 21.84 1.75
C ASP A 164 12.41 21.72 0.43
N ILE A 165 13.10 21.90 -0.70
CA ILE A 165 12.61 21.52 -2.02
C ILE A 165 13.26 20.18 -2.38
N VAL A 166 12.44 19.15 -2.55
CA VAL A 166 12.86 17.89 -3.17
C VAL A 166 12.93 18.13 -4.68
N GLN A 167 14.04 17.79 -5.29
CA GLN A 167 14.25 17.89 -6.73
C GLN A 167 14.36 16.52 -7.36
N ASP A 168 13.99 16.40 -8.63
CA ASP A 168 14.12 15.18 -9.45
C ASP A 168 13.47 13.96 -8.74
N ALA A 169 12.29 14.14 -8.15
CA ALA A 169 11.57 13.05 -7.49
C ALA A 169 11.19 11.95 -8.52
N PRO A 170 11.33 10.67 -8.17
CA PRO A 170 11.09 9.59 -9.13
C PRO A 170 9.63 9.57 -9.59
N ILE A 171 9.43 9.32 -10.88
CA ILE A 171 8.11 9.19 -11.50
C ILE A 171 7.69 7.72 -11.47
N ALA A 172 6.48 7.44 -11.03
CA ALA A 172 5.93 6.08 -10.99
C ALA A 172 4.40 6.09 -11.04
N ASN A 173 3.82 4.98 -11.48
CA ASN A 173 2.39 4.77 -11.33
C ASN A 173 1.99 4.73 -9.85
N THR A 174 0.89 5.38 -9.52
CA THR A 174 0.32 5.33 -8.17
C THR A 174 -0.62 4.14 -8.05
N GLU A 175 -0.32 3.26 -7.11
CA GLU A 175 -1.20 2.14 -6.75
C GLU A 175 -1.90 2.45 -5.41
N ASP A 176 -3.05 1.81 -5.21
CA ASP A 176 -3.76 1.86 -3.93
C ASP A 176 -2.88 1.31 -2.80
N SER A 177 -2.86 1.98 -1.65
CA SER A 177 -2.05 1.52 -0.51
C SER A 177 -2.68 0.38 0.28
N ALA A 178 -3.96 0.11 0.05
CA ALA A 178 -4.67 -0.93 0.78
C ALA A 178 -4.07 -2.32 0.51
N PRO A 179 -4.00 -3.19 1.52
CA PRO A 179 -3.55 -4.55 1.33
C PRO A 179 -4.51 -5.29 0.37
N VAL A 180 -3.94 -5.94 -0.63
CA VAL A 180 -4.69 -6.82 -1.55
C VAL A 180 -5.25 -8.01 -0.78
N VAL A 181 -4.45 -8.55 0.13
CA VAL A 181 -4.84 -9.62 1.04
C VAL A 181 -5.12 -9.01 2.41
N PRO A 182 -6.32 -9.21 3.00
CA PRO A 182 -6.63 -8.72 4.33
C PRO A 182 -5.60 -9.16 5.37
N LEU A 183 -5.22 -8.25 6.27
CA LEU A 183 -4.26 -8.53 7.33
C LEU A 183 -4.99 -9.04 8.57
N THR A 184 -4.53 -10.17 9.11
CA THR A 184 -5.09 -10.85 10.28
C THR A 184 -3.99 -11.50 11.10
N ILE A 185 -4.33 -12.13 12.22
CA ILE A 185 -3.36 -12.90 13.03
C ILE A 185 -2.55 -13.82 12.14
N GLY A 186 -1.22 -13.79 12.27
CA GLY A 186 -0.26 -14.54 11.48
C GLY A 186 0.23 -13.82 10.22
N SER A 187 -0.38 -12.72 9.77
CA SER A 187 0.17 -11.90 8.69
C SER A 187 1.50 -11.28 9.10
N VAL A 188 2.49 -11.32 8.20
CA VAL A 188 3.82 -10.77 8.44
C VAL A 188 4.27 -9.99 7.21
N ASN A 189 4.23 -8.66 7.27
CA ASN A 189 4.67 -7.78 6.20
C ASN A 189 4.74 -6.31 6.65
N ASP A 190 5.28 -5.44 5.77
CA ASP A 190 5.38 -4.01 6.04
C ASP A 190 4.02 -3.31 6.21
N GLN A 191 2.97 -3.79 5.56
CA GLN A 191 1.63 -3.19 5.71
C GLN A 191 1.10 -3.42 7.13
N VAL A 192 1.39 -4.58 7.75
CA VAL A 192 1.12 -4.81 9.18
C VAL A 192 1.89 -3.80 10.03
N ARG A 193 3.18 -3.62 9.79
CA ARG A 193 4.01 -2.65 10.52
C ARG A 193 3.46 -1.23 10.40
N VAL A 194 3.12 -0.80 9.20
CA VAL A 194 2.52 0.52 8.96
C VAL A 194 1.19 0.67 9.71
N ALA A 195 0.34 -0.35 9.71
CA ALA A 195 -0.91 -0.35 10.47
C ALA A 195 -0.64 -0.23 11.98
N GLN A 196 0.34 -0.98 12.51
CA GLN A 196 0.75 -0.93 13.92
C GLN A 196 1.24 0.47 14.32
N ILE A 197 2.10 1.09 13.50
CA ILE A 197 2.60 2.46 13.72
C ILE A 197 1.44 3.45 13.74
N ARG A 198 0.55 3.37 12.74
CA ARG A 198 -0.62 4.26 12.61
C ARG A 198 -1.58 4.10 13.79
N LEU A 199 -1.91 2.86 14.18
CA LEU A 199 -2.77 2.59 15.34
C LEU A 199 -2.15 3.11 16.64
N ASN A 200 -0.84 2.92 16.84
CA ASN A 200 -0.13 3.46 17.99
C ASN A 200 -0.10 5.00 18.00
N ARG A 201 -0.02 5.65 16.83
CA ARG A 201 -0.15 7.12 16.77
C ARG A 201 -1.59 7.56 17.07
N ILE A 202 -2.58 6.86 16.52
CA ILE A 202 -4.01 7.13 16.76
C ILE A 202 -4.35 6.91 18.24
N SER A 203 -3.80 5.89 18.89
CA SER A 203 -4.07 5.58 20.30
C SER A 203 -3.69 6.71 21.26
N LYS A 204 -2.78 7.61 20.89
CA LYS A 204 -2.46 8.81 21.70
C LYS A 204 -3.65 9.75 21.81
N ASN A 205 -4.49 9.84 20.75
CA ASN A 205 -5.70 10.66 20.73
C ASN A 205 -6.95 9.85 21.17
N TYR A 206 -6.91 8.54 21.04
CA TYR A 206 -7.98 7.59 21.37
C TYR A 206 -7.46 6.52 22.35
N PRO A 207 -7.25 6.85 23.66
CA PRO A 207 -6.57 5.96 24.61
C PRO A 207 -7.28 4.64 24.89
N SER A 208 -8.53 4.47 24.48
CA SER A 208 -9.25 3.20 24.58
C SER A 208 -8.76 2.16 23.54
N ILE A 209 -8.01 2.57 22.52
CA ILE A 209 -7.33 1.65 21.60
C ILE A 209 -6.07 1.16 22.33
N PRO A 210 -5.93 -0.15 22.60
CA PRO A 210 -4.75 -0.68 23.27
C PRO A 210 -3.48 -0.37 22.45
N LYS A 211 -2.41 -0.02 23.16
CA LYS A 211 -1.11 0.20 22.54
C LYS A 211 -0.49 -1.13 22.14
N ILE A 212 -0.09 -1.25 20.89
CA ILE A 212 0.66 -2.40 20.36
C ILE A 212 2.11 -2.29 20.87
N ALA A 213 2.61 -3.35 21.50
CA ALA A 213 3.89 -3.33 22.16
C ALA A 213 5.07 -3.18 21.19
N GLN A 214 5.00 -3.86 20.04
CA GLN A 214 6.03 -3.83 19.01
C GLN A 214 5.41 -3.53 17.65
N THR A 215 6.04 -2.65 16.89
CA THR A 215 5.65 -2.31 15.51
C THR A 215 6.60 -3.03 14.54
N ASP A 216 6.55 -4.35 14.60
CA ASP A 216 7.51 -5.24 13.96
C ASP A 216 7.02 -5.87 12.65
N GLY A 217 5.77 -5.57 12.26
CA GLY A 217 5.15 -6.13 11.07
C GLY A 217 4.59 -7.54 11.26
N ILE A 218 4.51 -8.04 12.49
CA ILE A 218 3.88 -9.32 12.81
C ILE A 218 2.52 -9.06 13.45
N PHE A 219 1.46 -9.57 12.82
CA PHE A 219 0.09 -9.39 13.30
C PHE A 219 -0.21 -10.43 14.38
N LEU A 220 -0.12 -10.04 15.65
CA LEU A 220 -0.42 -10.88 16.82
C LEU A 220 -1.71 -10.40 17.51
N GLN A 221 -2.05 -11.02 18.65
CA GLN A 221 -3.26 -10.75 19.42
C GLN A 221 -3.38 -9.31 19.90
N ASP A 222 -2.27 -8.65 20.22
CA ASP A 222 -2.27 -7.23 20.62
C ASP A 222 -2.63 -6.32 19.44
N THR A 223 -2.15 -6.65 18.24
CA THR A 223 -2.52 -5.95 16.99
C THR A 223 -4.00 -6.17 16.68
N GLU A 224 -4.49 -7.42 16.76
CA GLU A 224 -5.92 -7.73 16.59
C GLU A 224 -6.80 -6.96 17.58
N ALA A 225 -6.43 -6.94 18.85
CA ALA A 225 -7.19 -6.22 19.88
C ALA A 225 -7.25 -4.71 19.59
N ALA A 226 -6.15 -4.12 19.12
CA ALA A 226 -6.10 -2.71 18.73
C ALA A 226 -6.99 -2.44 17.50
N VAL A 227 -6.95 -3.31 16.49
CA VAL A 227 -7.79 -3.22 15.28
C VAL A 227 -9.27 -3.35 15.64
N ARG A 228 -9.65 -4.37 16.40
CA ARG A 228 -11.04 -4.60 16.84
C ARG A 228 -11.57 -3.39 17.61
N ARG A 229 -10.77 -2.86 18.52
CA ARG A 229 -11.17 -1.68 19.27
C ARG A 229 -11.28 -0.42 18.42
N PHE A 230 -10.37 -0.25 17.46
CA PHE A 230 -10.47 0.82 16.46
C PHE A 230 -11.79 0.70 15.65
N GLN A 231 -12.09 -0.49 15.16
CA GLN A 231 -13.32 -0.77 14.40
C GLN A 231 -14.57 -0.43 15.21
N GLU A 232 -14.63 -0.82 16.48
CA GLU A 232 -15.74 -0.49 17.39
C GLU A 232 -15.94 1.02 17.55
N ILE A 233 -14.84 1.79 17.77
CA ILE A 233 -14.91 3.24 17.96
C ILE A 233 -15.43 3.95 16.72
N PHE A 234 -15.02 3.49 15.55
CA PHE A 234 -15.35 4.14 14.28
C PHE A 234 -16.53 3.52 13.54
N GLY A 235 -17.28 2.60 14.16
CA GLY A 235 -18.51 2.03 13.62
C GLY A 235 -18.29 1.08 12.43
N LEU A 236 -17.12 0.44 12.38
CA LEU A 236 -16.81 -0.61 11.40
C LEU A 236 -17.21 -1.99 11.95
N THR A 237 -17.26 -3.01 11.09
CA THR A 237 -17.40 -4.41 11.54
C THR A 237 -16.19 -4.76 12.41
N ALA A 238 -16.43 -5.07 13.68
CA ALA A 238 -15.37 -5.32 14.66
C ALA A 238 -14.90 -6.79 14.60
N ASP A 239 -14.32 -7.19 13.47
CA ASP A 239 -13.80 -8.52 13.20
C ASP A 239 -12.32 -8.70 13.54
N GLY A 240 -11.60 -7.59 13.79
CA GLY A 240 -10.17 -7.58 14.06
C GLY A 240 -9.30 -7.77 12.81
N ILE A 241 -9.90 -7.70 11.61
CA ILE A 241 -9.21 -7.88 10.32
C ILE A 241 -9.02 -6.53 9.65
N ILE A 242 -7.84 -6.28 9.08
CA ILE A 242 -7.60 -5.09 8.27
C ILE A 242 -7.82 -5.44 6.79
N GLY A 243 -9.06 -5.34 6.34
CA GLY A 243 -9.42 -5.29 4.93
C GLY A 243 -9.31 -3.86 4.37
N LYS A 244 -9.67 -3.68 3.09
CA LYS A 244 -9.60 -2.39 2.38
C LYS A 244 -10.30 -1.25 3.14
N SER A 245 -11.50 -1.48 3.65
CA SER A 245 -12.28 -0.49 4.41
C SER A 245 -11.58 -0.08 5.70
N THR A 246 -11.15 -1.04 6.52
CA THR A 246 -10.43 -0.77 7.79
C THR A 246 -9.11 -0.05 7.52
N TRP A 247 -8.37 -0.43 6.48
CA TRP A 247 -7.12 0.22 6.08
C TRP A 247 -7.29 1.69 5.78
N TYR A 248 -8.25 2.04 4.91
CA TYR A 248 -8.50 3.43 4.56
C TYR A 248 -9.06 4.25 5.72
N TYR A 249 -9.82 3.62 6.62
CA TYR A 249 -10.27 4.29 7.83
C TYR A 249 -9.09 4.59 8.79
N ILE A 250 -8.19 3.63 8.99
CA ILE A 250 -6.94 3.85 9.77
C ILE A 250 -6.14 4.99 9.14
N ARG A 251 -5.96 4.99 7.81
CA ARG A 251 -5.26 6.04 7.09
C ARG A 251 -5.92 7.41 7.28
N ARG A 252 -7.23 7.48 7.10
CA ARG A 252 -8.01 8.72 7.27
C ARG A 252 -7.85 9.30 8.68
N ILE A 253 -8.00 8.48 9.70
CA ILE A 253 -7.87 8.94 11.09
C ILE A 253 -6.42 9.32 11.40
N TYR A 254 -5.44 8.54 10.93
CA TYR A 254 -4.02 8.86 11.07
C TYR A 254 -3.67 10.21 10.44
N ASN A 255 -4.11 10.47 9.22
CA ASN A 255 -3.90 11.76 8.55
C ASN A 255 -4.51 12.91 9.36
N GLY A 256 -5.70 12.71 9.94
CA GLY A 256 -6.36 13.70 10.79
C GLY A 256 -5.60 13.97 12.09
N VAL A 257 -5.21 12.94 12.82
CA VAL A 257 -4.49 13.13 14.11
C VAL A 257 -3.07 13.67 13.95
N LYS A 258 -2.45 13.48 12.79
CA LYS A 258 -1.16 14.09 12.44
C LYS A 258 -1.29 15.40 11.66
N ARG A 259 -2.51 15.80 11.32
CA ARG A 259 -2.80 17.03 10.57
C ARG A 259 -2.08 17.09 9.20
N LEU A 260 -1.92 15.93 8.52
CA LEU A 260 -1.12 15.84 7.28
C LEU A 260 -1.69 16.65 6.11
N ASN A 261 -2.94 17.03 6.17
CA ASN A 261 -3.62 17.91 5.21
C ASN A 261 -3.80 19.34 5.76
N GLU A 262 -2.89 19.77 6.60
CA GLU A 262 -2.84 21.12 7.17
C GLU A 262 -1.40 21.64 7.11
N ILE A 263 -1.24 22.97 7.15
CA ILE A 263 0.08 23.61 7.04
C ILE A 263 0.98 23.30 8.25
N ASP A 264 0.37 23.08 9.42
CA ASP A 264 1.04 22.71 10.68
C ASP A 264 1.06 21.21 10.92
N SER A 265 1.29 20.41 9.87
CA SER A 265 1.36 18.95 9.98
C SER A 265 2.47 18.50 10.94
N GLU A 266 2.25 17.39 11.66
CA GLU A 266 3.30 16.72 12.43
C GLU A 266 4.36 16.07 11.54
N GLY A 267 4.07 15.93 10.25
CA GLY A 267 4.93 15.26 9.27
C GLY A 267 4.94 13.74 9.38
N VAL A 268 5.44 13.10 8.35
CA VAL A 268 5.72 11.66 8.30
C VAL A 268 7.23 11.49 8.17
N THR A 269 7.85 10.76 9.09
CA THR A 269 9.29 10.54 9.05
C THR A 269 9.63 9.37 8.12
N ILE A 270 10.88 9.35 7.64
CA ILE A 270 11.38 8.24 6.81
C ILE A 270 11.25 6.90 7.54
N GLU A 271 11.41 6.86 8.86
CA GLU A 271 11.30 5.65 9.68
C GLU A 271 9.88 5.07 9.72
N GLU A 272 8.85 5.93 9.56
CA GLU A 272 7.44 5.50 9.53
C GLU A 272 7.07 4.79 8.23
N VAL A 273 7.86 4.94 7.17
CA VAL A 273 7.53 4.45 5.83
C VAL A 273 8.58 3.56 5.19
N THR A 274 9.82 3.54 5.69
CA THR A 274 10.84 2.64 5.15
C THR A 274 10.47 1.20 5.46
N GLN A 275 10.61 0.38 4.42
CA GLN A 275 10.69 -1.06 4.61
C GLN A 275 11.77 -1.34 5.65
N GLN A 276 11.41 -2.07 6.67
CA GLN A 276 12.40 -2.44 7.67
C GLN A 276 13.32 -3.52 7.08
N TYR A 277 14.35 -3.07 6.34
CA TYR A 277 15.52 -3.93 6.18
C TYR A 277 16.08 -4.15 7.58
N PRO A 278 16.00 -5.39 8.11
CA PRO A 278 16.33 -5.64 9.52
C PRO A 278 17.83 -5.54 9.82
N GLY A 279 18.61 -5.09 8.85
CA GLY A 279 20.06 -5.21 8.85
C GLY A 279 20.52 -6.48 8.16
N VAL A 280 21.83 -6.71 8.11
CA VAL A 280 22.40 -7.95 7.55
C VAL A 280 21.97 -9.14 8.40
N LEU A 281 21.32 -10.13 7.76
CA LEU A 281 20.95 -11.39 8.40
C LEU A 281 21.82 -12.52 7.88
N ARG A 282 22.27 -13.39 8.79
CA ARG A 282 23.12 -14.54 8.49
C ARG A 282 22.88 -15.67 9.47
N GLU A 283 23.42 -16.84 9.19
CA GLU A 283 23.33 -18.00 10.07
C GLU A 283 23.81 -17.66 11.48
N GLY A 284 23.00 -18.03 12.46
CA GLY A 284 23.19 -17.73 13.90
C GLY A 284 22.40 -16.52 14.40
N ASP A 285 21.87 -15.67 13.51
CA ASP A 285 21.02 -14.55 13.89
C ASP A 285 19.62 -15.04 14.30
N SER A 286 18.92 -14.24 15.11
CA SER A 286 17.55 -14.53 15.53
C SER A 286 16.74 -13.26 15.74
N GLY A 287 15.40 -13.41 15.76
CA GLY A 287 14.46 -12.34 16.01
C GLY A 287 13.48 -12.12 14.87
N THR A 288 12.75 -11.00 14.96
CA THR A 288 11.64 -10.67 14.06
C THR A 288 12.08 -10.50 12.61
N GLY A 289 13.27 -9.93 12.37
CA GLY A 289 13.83 -9.80 11.02
C GLY A 289 14.05 -11.17 10.34
N VAL A 290 14.46 -12.18 11.11
CA VAL A 290 14.59 -13.55 10.60
C VAL A 290 13.22 -14.19 10.37
N ALA A 291 12.25 -13.97 11.27
CA ALA A 291 10.90 -14.47 11.08
C ALA A 291 10.23 -13.87 9.81
N ASN A 292 10.44 -12.57 9.55
CA ASN A 292 9.97 -11.92 8.32
C ASN A 292 10.61 -12.52 7.06
N LEU A 293 11.94 -12.73 7.09
CA LEU A 293 12.66 -13.41 6.01
C LEU A 293 12.06 -14.81 5.73
N GLN A 294 11.87 -15.61 6.78
CA GLN A 294 11.30 -16.96 6.69
C GLN A 294 9.87 -16.94 6.13
N TYR A 295 9.05 -15.96 6.53
CA TYR A 295 7.72 -15.77 5.99
C TYR A 295 7.76 -15.51 4.47
N TYR A 296 8.60 -14.57 4.02
CA TYR A 296 8.71 -14.27 2.59
C TYR A 296 9.27 -15.46 1.79
N LEU A 297 10.27 -16.17 2.31
CA LEU A 297 10.78 -17.39 1.68
C LEU A 297 9.68 -18.45 1.51
N ASN A 298 8.85 -18.66 2.54
CA ASN A 298 7.73 -19.60 2.45
C ASN A 298 6.65 -19.14 1.48
N TYR A 299 6.42 -17.83 1.38
CA TYR A 299 5.48 -17.31 0.40
C TYR A 299 5.99 -17.60 -1.02
N LEU A 300 7.26 -17.26 -1.29
CA LEU A 300 7.90 -17.49 -2.59
C LEU A 300 8.04 -18.97 -2.96
N SER A 301 8.22 -19.86 -2.00
CA SER A 301 8.36 -21.30 -2.25
C SER A 301 7.14 -21.94 -2.92
N GLY A 302 5.97 -21.28 -2.86
CA GLY A 302 4.78 -21.69 -3.60
C GLY A 302 4.82 -21.36 -5.09
N PHE A 303 5.68 -20.44 -5.51
CA PHE A 303 5.74 -19.93 -6.89
C PHE A 303 7.09 -20.19 -7.56
N TYR A 304 8.12 -20.46 -6.79
CA TYR A 304 9.48 -20.75 -7.27
C TYR A 304 9.93 -22.11 -6.73
N ASP A 305 9.88 -23.15 -7.58
CA ASP A 305 10.28 -24.52 -7.22
C ASP A 305 11.72 -24.62 -6.70
N SER A 306 12.56 -23.66 -7.07
CA SER A 306 13.95 -23.56 -6.63
C SER A 306 14.12 -23.10 -5.19
N ILE A 307 13.09 -22.50 -4.56
CA ILE A 307 13.15 -21.96 -3.20
C ILE A 307 12.44 -22.93 -2.25
N PRO A 308 13.18 -23.65 -1.37
CA PRO A 308 12.54 -24.57 -0.43
C PRO A 308 11.85 -23.83 0.72
N PRO A 309 10.74 -24.39 1.25
CA PRO A 309 10.08 -23.85 2.43
C PRO A 309 10.95 -24.05 3.68
N VAL A 310 10.84 -23.09 4.61
CA VAL A 310 11.53 -23.08 5.90
C VAL A 310 10.54 -22.96 7.05
N ASN A 311 10.93 -23.33 8.27
CA ASN A 311 10.11 -23.05 9.45
C ASN A 311 10.21 -21.56 9.81
N ILE A 312 9.07 -20.95 10.19
CA ILE A 312 9.03 -19.59 10.72
C ILE A 312 9.23 -19.68 12.24
N ASP A 313 10.46 -19.79 12.67
CA ASP A 313 10.84 -19.89 14.09
C ASP A 313 11.67 -18.69 14.58
N GLY A 314 11.94 -17.73 13.68
CA GLY A 314 12.75 -16.57 13.97
C GLY A 314 14.23 -16.87 14.22
N SER A 315 14.71 -18.07 13.87
CA SER A 315 16.11 -18.49 14.01
C SER A 315 16.75 -18.77 12.66
N PHE A 316 17.81 -18.05 12.30
CA PHE A 316 18.51 -18.23 11.04
C PHE A 316 19.41 -19.46 11.13
N GLY A 317 18.83 -20.63 10.91
CA GLY A 317 19.53 -21.91 10.91
C GLY A 317 20.04 -22.33 9.53
N PRO A 318 20.65 -23.52 9.42
CA PRO A 318 21.16 -24.05 8.15
C PRO A 318 20.09 -24.16 7.06
N SER A 319 18.83 -24.49 7.40
CA SER A 319 17.73 -24.56 6.43
C SER A 319 17.37 -23.19 5.86
N THR A 320 17.32 -22.16 6.72
CA THR A 320 17.09 -20.76 6.28
C THR A 320 18.25 -20.30 5.39
N ARG A 321 19.50 -20.63 5.75
CA ARG A 321 20.66 -20.30 4.93
C ARG A 321 20.60 -20.96 3.54
N ALA A 322 20.24 -22.23 3.48
CA ALA A 322 20.09 -22.94 2.21
C ALA A 322 19.02 -22.28 1.32
N ALA A 323 17.85 -21.96 1.87
CA ALA A 323 16.79 -21.28 1.14
C ALA A 323 17.22 -19.88 0.65
N VAL A 324 18.03 -19.15 1.42
CA VAL A 324 18.60 -17.86 1.01
C VAL A 324 19.56 -18.04 -0.16
N ILE A 325 20.42 -19.07 -0.16
CA ILE A 325 21.32 -19.38 -1.27
C ILE A 325 20.52 -19.70 -2.53
N ASP A 326 19.47 -20.50 -2.40
CA ASP A 326 18.59 -20.85 -3.52
C ASP A 326 17.83 -19.64 -4.07
N LEU A 327 17.36 -18.74 -3.19
CA LEU A 327 16.81 -17.44 -3.58
C LEU A 327 17.85 -16.61 -4.35
N GLN A 328 19.06 -16.49 -3.82
CA GLN A 328 20.14 -15.72 -4.45
C GLN A 328 20.47 -16.26 -5.85
N ASN A 329 20.57 -17.59 -5.99
CA ASN A 329 20.76 -18.22 -7.30
C ASN A 329 19.60 -17.94 -8.26
N THR A 330 18.34 -18.00 -7.76
CA THR A 330 17.15 -17.78 -8.57
C THR A 330 17.12 -16.36 -9.14
N PHE A 331 17.56 -15.36 -8.38
CA PHE A 331 17.58 -13.96 -8.79
C PHE A 331 18.96 -13.47 -9.29
N GLY A 332 19.91 -14.34 -9.53
CA GLY A 332 21.22 -14.00 -10.10
C GLY A 332 22.09 -13.15 -9.17
N LEU A 333 21.95 -13.31 -7.86
CA LEU A 333 22.75 -12.63 -6.84
C LEU A 333 23.95 -13.51 -6.42
N VAL A 334 24.87 -12.91 -5.67
CA VAL A 334 25.98 -13.69 -5.05
C VAL A 334 25.39 -14.64 -4.02
N ALA A 335 25.54 -15.94 -4.22
CA ALA A 335 24.95 -17.00 -3.40
C ALA A 335 25.82 -17.31 -2.16
N ASP A 336 25.95 -16.34 -1.26
CA ASP A 336 26.74 -16.45 -0.03
C ASP A 336 25.92 -16.87 1.20
N GLY A 337 24.59 -16.87 1.07
CA GLY A 337 23.69 -17.20 2.16
C GLY A 337 23.55 -16.07 3.19
N ILE A 338 23.96 -14.86 2.84
CA ILE A 338 23.83 -13.66 3.67
C ILE A 338 22.76 -12.74 3.08
N VAL A 339 21.80 -12.31 3.89
CA VAL A 339 20.77 -11.40 3.44
C VAL A 339 21.26 -9.96 3.63
N GLY A 340 21.89 -9.42 2.61
CA GLY A 340 22.25 -8.02 2.49
C GLY A 340 21.10 -7.19 1.86
N PRO A 341 21.29 -5.86 1.66
CA PRO A 341 20.26 -4.99 1.08
C PRO A 341 19.76 -5.46 -0.30
N LEU A 342 20.64 -5.99 -1.15
CA LEU A 342 20.27 -6.49 -2.48
C LEU A 342 19.43 -7.77 -2.40
N THR A 343 19.82 -8.70 -1.52
CA THR A 343 19.07 -9.95 -1.30
C THR A 343 17.69 -9.65 -0.72
N TRP A 344 17.61 -8.76 0.26
CA TRP A 344 16.34 -8.33 0.85
C TRP A 344 15.42 -7.67 -0.17
N LYS A 345 15.98 -6.77 -0.99
CA LYS A 345 15.22 -6.11 -2.06
C LYS A 345 14.65 -7.11 -3.06
N ALA A 346 15.46 -8.04 -3.55
CA ALA A 346 15.01 -9.06 -4.50
C ALA A 346 13.90 -9.95 -3.91
N LEU A 347 14.08 -10.40 -2.66
CA LEU A 347 13.07 -11.15 -1.90
C LEU A 347 11.75 -10.40 -1.82
N TYR A 348 11.80 -9.14 -1.43
CA TYR A 348 10.62 -8.32 -1.18
C TYR A 348 9.92 -7.91 -2.49
N ASP A 349 10.67 -7.53 -3.53
CA ASP A 349 10.11 -7.20 -4.84
C ASP A 349 9.40 -8.43 -5.46
N ALA A 350 9.98 -9.62 -5.32
CA ALA A 350 9.35 -10.86 -5.76
C ALA A 350 8.05 -11.16 -4.99
N TYR A 351 8.05 -10.96 -3.67
CA TYR A 351 6.85 -11.08 -2.84
C TYR A 351 5.76 -10.10 -3.28
N LEU A 352 6.09 -8.82 -3.45
CA LEU A 352 5.14 -7.80 -3.91
C LEU A 352 4.60 -8.12 -5.30
N GLY A 353 5.46 -8.57 -6.23
CA GLY A 353 5.06 -8.97 -7.57
C GLY A 353 3.98 -10.05 -7.56
N ILE A 354 4.09 -11.03 -6.66
CA ILE A 354 3.09 -12.09 -6.52
C ILE A 354 1.83 -11.57 -5.84
N VAL A 355 1.96 -10.87 -4.72
CA VAL A 355 0.81 -10.36 -3.96
C VAL A 355 -0.04 -9.38 -4.78
N SER A 356 0.57 -8.59 -5.65
CA SER A 356 -0.16 -7.68 -6.54
C SER A 356 -1.00 -8.39 -7.61
N THR A 357 -0.75 -9.68 -7.87
CA THR A 357 -1.51 -10.50 -8.82
C THR A 357 -2.63 -11.30 -8.15
N VAL A 358 -2.73 -11.28 -6.82
CA VAL A 358 -3.80 -11.99 -6.08
C VAL A 358 -5.16 -11.31 -6.34
N PRO A 359 -6.22 -12.09 -6.65
CA PRO A 359 -7.53 -11.54 -7.01
C PRO A 359 -8.16 -10.65 -5.92
N ILE A 360 -8.98 -9.69 -6.37
CA ILE A 360 -9.67 -8.68 -5.54
C ILE A 360 -10.59 -9.28 -4.46
N GLU A 361 -11.06 -10.51 -4.62
CA GLU A 361 -11.94 -11.23 -3.68
C GLU A 361 -11.36 -11.32 -2.26
N TYR A 362 -10.04 -11.31 -2.13
CA TYR A 362 -9.38 -11.24 -0.82
C TYR A 362 -9.64 -9.93 -0.08
N SER A 363 -9.92 -8.84 -0.78
CA SER A 363 -10.19 -7.53 -0.17
C SER A 363 -11.58 -7.44 0.49
N GLU A 364 -12.49 -8.37 0.19
CA GLU A 364 -13.86 -8.39 0.71
C GLU A 364 -14.02 -9.12 2.07
N GLY A 365 -12.92 -9.68 2.61
CA GLY A 365 -12.89 -10.19 3.99
C GLY A 365 -13.53 -11.56 4.23
N ASN A 366 -13.96 -12.27 3.17
CA ASN A 366 -14.63 -13.57 3.31
C ASN A 366 -13.67 -14.76 3.47
N VAL A 367 -12.37 -14.53 3.28
CA VAL A 367 -11.33 -15.57 3.32
C VAL A 367 -10.12 -15.11 4.11
N ILE A 368 -9.45 -16.07 4.76
CA ILE A 368 -8.21 -15.82 5.47
C ILE A 368 -7.04 -15.92 4.49
N PRO A 369 -6.10 -14.95 4.44
CA PRO A 369 -4.93 -15.02 3.58
C PRO A 369 -3.99 -16.16 4.00
N PHE A 370 -3.08 -16.56 3.10
CA PHE A 370 -2.03 -17.52 3.43
C PHE A 370 -1.17 -17.02 4.60
N GLN A 371 -1.04 -17.85 5.63
CA GLN A 371 -0.38 -17.47 6.89
C GLN A 371 1.15 -17.65 6.87
N GLY A 372 1.77 -17.88 5.69
CA GLY A 372 3.20 -18.07 5.55
C GLY A 372 3.70 -19.45 5.99
N VAL A 373 2.82 -20.32 6.50
CA VAL A 373 3.19 -21.67 6.97
C VAL A 373 2.65 -22.72 6.01
N ILE A 374 3.56 -23.55 5.48
CA ILE A 374 3.15 -24.68 4.63
C ILE A 374 2.48 -25.75 5.47
N LEU A 375 1.22 -26.02 5.16
CA LEU A 375 0.47 -27.09 5.84
C LEU A 375 0.72 -28.42 5.14
N ARG A 376 1.03 -29.44 5.93
CA ARG A 376 1.38 -30.79 5.46
C ARG A 376 0.99 -31.84 6.48
N LEU A 377 1.12 -33.11 6.12
CA LEU A 377 0.85 -34.22 7.02
C LEU A 377 1.54 -34.00 8.39
N GLY A 378 0.75 -34.02 9.45
CA GLY A 378 1.20 -33.78 10.83
C GLY A 378 1.07 -32.33 11.31
N SER A 379 0.71 -31.36 10.44
CA SER A 379 0.38 -30.00 10.90
C SER A 379 -0.85 -30.01 11.80
N ASP A 380 -0.82 -29.24 12.90
CA ASP A 380 -1.93 -29.12 13.86
C ASP A 380 -2.08 -27.64 14.23
N SER A 381 -3.18 -27.02 13.80
CA SER A 381 -3.44 -25.58 14.00
C SER A 381 -4.87 -25.21 13.61
N ASP A 382 -5.29 -24.01 14.04
CA ASP A 382 -6.57 -23.43 13.58
C ASP A 382 -6.57 -23.14 12.06
N THR A 383 -5.40 -22.86 11.45
CA THR A 383 -5.29 -22.72 9.99
C THR A 383 -5.63 -24.04 9.26
N VAL A 384 -5.28 -25.19 9.83
CA VAL A 384 -5.69 -26.51 9.29
C VAL A 384 -7.20 -26.68 9.41
N ARG A 385 -7.81 -26.20 10.49
CA ARG A 385 -9.26 -26.23 10.66
C ARG A 385 -9.96 -25.44 9.55
N VAL A 386 -9.51 -24.23 9.30
CA VAL A 386 -10.01 -23.37 8.21
C VAL A 386 -9.79 -24.03 6.83
N LEU A 387 -8.64 -24.61 6.60
CA LEU A 387 -8.37 -25.40 5.37
C LEU A 387 -9.43 -26.49 5.16
N GLN A 388 -9.71 -27.26 6.21
CA GLN A 388 -10.70 -28.35 6.18
C GLN A 388 -12.13 -27.84 5.91
N GLU A 389 -12.48 -26.69 6.44
CA GLU A 389 -13.76 -26.02 6.17
C GLU A 389 -13.87 -25.58 4.71
N TYR A 390 -12.83 -24.96 4.16
CA TYR A 390 -12.79 -24.55 2.76
C TYR A 390 -12.85 -25.76 1.81
N LEU A 391 -12.06 -26.80 2.05
CA LEU A 391 -12.10 -28.04 1.26
C LEU A 391 -13.49 -28.67 1.26
N ASN A 392 -14.13 -28.77 2.43
CA ASN A 392 -15.47 -29.30 2.54
C ASN A 392 -16.54 -28.44 1.82
N TYR A 393 -16.35 -27.14 1.82
CA TYR A 393 -17.25 -26.23 1.10
C TYR A 393 -17.12 -26.42 -0.41
N VAL A 394 -15.90 -26.43 -0.92
CA VAL A 394 -15.58 -26.63 -2.35
C VAL A 394 -16.02 -28.04 -2.82
N ALA A 395 -15.86 -29.06 -1.98
CA ALA A 395 -16.30 -30.43 -2.26
C ALA A 395 -17.79 -30.55 -2.57
N ARG A 396 -18.63 -29.59 -2.17
CA ARG A 396 -20.08 -29.59 -2.51
C ARG A 396 -20.32 -29.41 -3.99
N SER A 397 -19.44 -28.65 -4.65
CA SER A 397 -19.52 -28.36 -6.09
C SER A 397 -18.57 -29.24 -6.91
N PHE A 398 -17.57 -29.83 -6.28
CA PHE A 398 -16.56 -30.70 -6.90
C PHE A 398 -16.53 -32.07 -6.19
N PRO A 399 -17.40 -33.02 -6.57
CA PRO A 399 -17.52 -34.32 -5.89
C PRO A 399 -16.27 -35.20 -5.94
N SER A 400 -15.31 -34.91 -6.82
CA SER A 400 -13.99 -35.57 -6.88
C SER A 400 -13.12 -35.24 -5.65
N ILE A 401 -13.42 -34.15 -4.92
CA ILE A 401 -12.69 -33.77 -3.71
C ILE A 401 -13.32 -34.44 -2.50
N PRO A 402 -12.63 -35.36 -1.80
CA PRO A 402 -13.15 -36.02 -0.62
C PRO A 402 -13.40 -35.05 0.53
N THR A 403 -14.54 -35.17 1.19
CA THR A 403 -14.79 -34.40 2.42
C THR A 403 -13.98 -34.94 3.60
N VAL A 404 -13.62 -34.04 4.52
CA VAL A 404 -12.80 -34.35 5.69
C VAL A 404 -13.45 -33.89 6.99
N SER A 405 -13.11 -34.52 8.10
CA SER A 405 -13.52 -34.05 9.42
C SER A 405 -12.74 -32.77 9.77
N VAL A 406 -13.45 -31.77 10.27
CA VAL A 406 -12.86 -30.49 10.72
C VAL A 406 -12.28 -30.67 12.12
N THR A 407 -11.02 -31.04 12.19
CA THR A 407 -10.32 -31.36 13.45
C THR A 407 -9.22 -30.38 13.84
N GLY A 408 -8.67 -29.64 12.86
CA GLY A 408 -7.45 -28.86 13.02
C GLY A 408 -6.17 -29.66 12.84
N TYR A 409 -6.26 -31.00 12.66
CA TYR A 409 -5.11 -31.87 12.40
C TYR A 409 -5.07 -32.29 10.94
N PHE A 410 -3.93 -32.05 10.29
CA PHE A 410 -3.68 -32.44 8.89
C PHE A 410 -3.30 -33.92 8.81
N GLY A 411 -4.31 -34.77 8.79
CA GLY A 411 -4.18 -36.20 8.69
C GLY A 411 -4.11 -36.71 7.24
N PRO A 412 -4.02 -38.05 7.05
CA PRO A 412 -4.00 -38.66 5.72
C PRO A 412 -5.21 -38.27 4.84
N ARG A 413 -6.40 -38.21 5.42
CA ARG A 413 -7.61 -37.81 4.69
C ARG A 413 -7.57 -36.34 4.24
N THR A 414 -7.05 -35.44 5.07
CA THR A 414 -6.85 -34.04 4.68
C THR A 414 -5.85 -33.96 3.52
N ARG A 415 -4.80 -34.78 3.54
CA ARG A 415 -3.84 -34.85 2.44
C ARG A 415 -4.49 -35.39 1.15
N GLU A 416 -5.32 -36.40 1.20
CA GLU A 416 -6.07 -36.91 0.05
C GLU A 416 -6.97 -35.84 -0.56
N SER A 417 -7.69 -35.10 0.28
CA SER A 417 -8.56 -33.99 -0.16
C SER A 417 -7.74 -32.87 -0.81
N VAL A 418 -6.58 -32.52 -0.26
CA VAL A 418 -5.67 -31.54 -0.85
C VAL A 418 -5.14 -31.99 -2.20
N ILE A 419 -4.73 -33.27 -2.33
CA ILE A 419 -4.29 -33.86 -3.61
C ILE A 419 -5.40 -33.74 -4.66
N ALA A 420 -6.60 -34.17 -4.34
CA ALA A 420 -7.75 -34.09 -5.25
C ALA A 420 -8.06 -32.63 -5.64
N PHE A 421 -7.96 -31.69 -4.68
CA PHE A 421 -8.10 -30.28 -5.00
C PHE A 421 -7.00 -29.76 -5.95
N GLN A 422 -5.73 -30.14 -5.69
CA GLN A 422 -4.62 -29.75 -6.57
C GLN A 422 -4.79 -30.29 -8.00
N GLU A 423 -5.30 -31.51 -8.16
CA GLU A 423 -5.65 -32.08 -9.46
C GLU A 423 -6.76 -31.28 -10.14
N VAL A 424 -7.83 -30.96 -9.44
CA VAL A 424 -8.95 -30.13 -9.95
C VAL A 424 -8.48 -28.73 -10.34
N ALA A 425 -7.60 -28.13 -9.56
CA ALA A 425 -7.12 -26.78 -9.78
C ALA A 425 -5.90 -26.70 -10.76
N GLY A 426 -5.43 -27.84 -11.32
CA GLY A 426 -4.28 -27.88 -12.21
C GLY A 426 -2.96 -27.47 -11.55
N LEU A 427 -2.83 -27.68 -10.24
CA LEU A 427 -1.66 -27.31 -9.45
C LEU A 427 -0.67 -28.50 -9.31
N PRO A 428 0.61 -28.23 -8.92
CA PRO A 428 1.53 -29.31 -8.56
C PRO A 428 0.94 -30.21 -7.48
N VAL A 429 0.78 -31.51 -7.79
CA VAL A 429 0.13 -32.50 -6.93
C VAL A 429 1.13 -33.08 -5.93
N ASN A 430 1.30 -32.43 -4.80
CA ASN A 430 2.25 -32.83 -3.75
C ASN A 430 1.59 -33.13 -2.38
N GLY A 431 0.32 -32.78 -2.24
CA GLY A 431 -0.44 -32.96 -1.00
C GLY A 431 0.02 -32.05 0.13
N GLN A 432 0.63 -30.90 -0.19
CA GLN A 432 1.00 -29.85 0.73
C GLN A 432 0.26 -28.57 0.34
N VAL A 433 -0.03 -27.71 1.31
CA VAL A 433 -0.70 -26.42 1.07
C VAL A 433 0.32 -25.30 1.23
N SER A 434 0.89 -24.89 0.13
CA SER A 434 1.73 -23.70 0.00
C SER A 434 0.86 -22.47 -0.35
N ALA A 435 1.47 -21.31 -0.53
CA ALA A 435 0.78 -20.08 -0.91
C ALA A 435 -0.06 -20.25 -2.18
N ILE A 436 0.45 -20.92 -3.21
CA ILE A 436 -0.29 -21.14 -4.46
C ILE A 436 -1.52 -22.02 -4.26
N THR A 437 -1.39 -23.12 -3.49
CA THR A 437 -2.52 -24.01 -3.19
C THR A 437 -3.56 -23.31 -2.32
N TRP A 438 -3.11 -22.55 -1.31
CA TRP A 438 -4.00 -21.79 -0.45
C TRP A 438 -4.77 -20.71 -1.23
N ASN A 439 -4.08 -19.91 -2.05
CA ASN A 439 -4.70 -18.85 -2.84
C ASN A 439 -5.72 -19.42 -3.85
N ALA A 440 -5.39 -20.52 -4.52
CA ALA A 440 -6.32 -21.16 -5.45
C ALA A 440 -7.57 -21.68 -4.72
N LEU A 441 -7.41 -22.30 -3.52
CA LEU A 441 -8.52 -22.81 -2.73
C LEU A 441 -9.43 -21.67 -2.22
N THR A 442 -8.84 -20.60 -1.74
CA THR A 442 -9.60 -19.46 -1.21
C THR A 442 -10.29 -18.67 -2.31
N SER A 443 -9.69 -18.56 -3.49
CA SER A 443 -10.35 -17.97 -4.66
C SER A 443 -11.58 -18.79 -5.05
N LEU A 444 -11.42 -20.09 -5.23
CA LEU A 444 -12.56 -20.96 -5.57
C LEU A 444 -13.65 -20.98 -4.48
N TYR A 445 -13.24 -20.99 -3.21
CA TYR A 445 -14.19 -20.89 -2.09
C TYR A 445 -14.98 -19.58 -2.15
N SER A 446 -14.31 -18.44 -2.39
CA SER A 446 -14.95 -17.13 -2.49
C SER A 446 -15.93 -17.04 -3.65
N ASP A 447 -15.55 -17.55 -4.83
CA ASP A 447 -16.41 -17.61 -6.00
C ASP A 447 -17.69 -18.39 -5.73
N LEU A 448 -17.56 -19.58 -5.13
CA LEU A 448 -18.71 -20.42 -4.78
C LEU A 448 -19.56 -19.79 -3.65
N TYR A 449 -18.92 -19.15 -2.68
CA TYR A 449 -19.61 -18.50 -1.55
C TYR A 449 -20.45 -17.30 -2.02
N ASN A 450 -19.95 -16.52 -2.96
CA ASN A 450 -20.62 -15.35 -3.53
C ASN A 450 -21.60 -15.71 -4.67
N GLY A 451 -21.81 -17.01 -4.93
CA GLY A 451 -22.78 -17.48 -5.93
C GLY A 451 -22.31 -17.30 -7.38
N GLN A 452 -21.03 -17.08 -7.61
CA GLN A 452 -20.41 -17.19 -8.92
C GLN A 452 -20.23 -18.68 -9.21
N ILE A 453 -21.24 -19.29 -9.80
CA ILE A 453 -21.28 -20.73 -10.05
C ILE A 453 -20.37 -21.04 -11.24
N LEU A 454 -19.15 -21.42 -10.95
CA LEU A 454 -18.31 -22.12 -11.90
C LEU A 454 -18.65 -23.59 -11.85
N GLY A 455 -19.18 -24.14 -12.96
CA GLY A 455 -19.37 -25.57 -13.11
C GLY A 455 -18.03 -26.30 -13.28
N GLU A 456 -18.02 -27.60 -13.07
CA GLU A 456 -16.90 -28.47 -13.45
C GLU A 456 -16.52 -28.18 -14.92
N GLY A 457 -15.26 -27.84 -15.20
CA GLY A 457 -14.76 -27.42 -16.53
C GLY A 457 -14.72 -25.92 -16.80
N GLN A 458 -15.14 -25.03 -15.87
CA GLN A 458 -15.07 -23.57 -16.02
C GLN A 458 -13.97 -22.93 -15.16
N TYR A 459 -13.30 -23.70 -14.32
CA TYR A 459 -12.21 -23.17 -13.49
C TYR A 459 -10.91 -23.02 -14.32
N PRO A 460 -10.14 -21.93 -14.17
CA PRO A 460 -8.86 -21.77 -14.86
C PRO A 460 -7.90 -22.91 -14.46
N GLY A 461 -7.52 -23.74 -15.43
CA GLY A 461 -6.74 -24.97 -15.21
C GLY A 461 -7.47 -26.24 -15.59
N PHE A 462 -8.76 -26.20 -15.83
CA PHE A 462 -9.49 -27.30 -16.47
C PHE A 462 -9.35 -27.17 -17.99
N GLU A 463 -8.40 -27.86 -18.58
CA GLU A 463 -8.45 -28.15 -20.00
C GLU A 463 -9.61 -29.14 -20.19
N THR A 464 -10.68 -28.68 -20.83
CA THR A 464 -11.68 -29.60 -21.40
C THR A 464 -10.96 -30.43 -22.45
N GLY A 465 -10.49 -31.61 -22.08
CA GLY A 465 -10.07 -32.62 -23.03
C GLY A 465 -11.25 -32.97 -23.92
N VAL A 466 -11.28 -32.38 -25.12
CA VAL A 466 -12.05 -32.90 -26.25
C VAL A 466 -11.14 -33.78 -27.06
#